data_cb4440dae55cfb9d6188adcb74110610
#
_entry.id   cb4440dae55cfb9d6188adcb74110610
#
_cell.length_a   1.000
_cell.length_b   1.000
_cell.length_c   1.000
_cell.angle_alpha   90.00
_cell.angle_beta   90.00
_cell.angle_gamma   90.00
#
_symmetry.space_group_name_H-M   'P 1'
#
loop_
_entity.id
_entity.type
_entity.pdbx_description
1 polymer ?
#
loop_
_entity_poly.entity_id
_entity_poly.type
_entity_poly.pdbx_seq_one_letter_code
_entity_poly.pdbx_strand_id
1 'polypeptide(L)'
;MMNTEIFNYLELMKDSLVKKEKILVNILELTKEQEKLLNSESFEDKDFDKIITEKSILIEKINNLDEGFELIYKRIEDKIKAEPLLYKESIEKLQEIIRTLVDKGVEVETLERRNQIKFDINVSKSKDRIRSYNLNSNAVTKYYSNMSGNIGEGTYFVDKKNN
;
A
#
# COMPACT_ATOMS: atom_id res chain seq x y z
N MET A 1 -31.70 14.56 6.34
CA MET A 1 -30.60 14.67 7.30
C MET A 1 -29.73 13.42 7.37
N MET A 2 -30.32 12.22 7.54
CA MET A 2 -29.53 10.96 7.55
C MET A 2 -28.76 10.75 6.27
N ASN A 3 -29.32 11.10 5.10
CA ASN A 3 -28.65 10.94 3.81
C ASN A 3 -27.40 11.81 3.69
N THR A 4 -27.47 13.04 4.20
CA THR A 4 -26.31 13.96 4.20
C THR A 4 -25.17 13.41 5.03
N GLU A 5 -25.47 12.83 6.17
CA GLU A 5 -24.47 12.21 7.06
C GLU A 5 -23.76 11.05 6.34
N ILE A 6 -24.51 10.17 5.67
CA ILE A 6 -23.94 9.04 4.93
C ILE A 6 -23.04 9.54 3.79
N PHE A 7 -23.49 10.55 3.02
CA PHE A 7 -22.68 11.13 1.97
C PHE A 7 -21.39 11.77 2.50
N ASN A 8 -21.44 12.38 3.68
CA ASN A 8 -20.23 12.92 4.33
C ASN A 8 -19.23 11.81 4.70
N TYR A 9 -19.72 10.68 5.22
CA TYR A 9 -18.87 9.53 5.50
C TYR A 9 -18.27 8.95 4.22
N LEU A 10 -19.03 8.88 3.14
CA LEU A 10 -18.53 8.42 1.84
C LEU A 10 -17.43 9.34 1.30
N GLU A 11 -17.57 10.65 1.49
CA GLU A 11 -16.53 11.61 1.11
C GLU A 11 -15.26 11.43 1.97
N LEU A 12 -15.38 11.17 3.27
CA LEU A 12 -14.24 10.88 4.12
C LEU A 12 -13.52 9.60 3.67
N MET A 13 -14.27 8.57 3.28
CA MET A 13 -13.71 7.34 2.73
C MET A 13 -12.95 7.61 1.43
N LYS A 14 -13.53 8.42 0.55
CA LYS A 14 -12.87 8.82 -0.69
C LYS A 14 -11.56 9.57 -0.42
N ASP A 15 -11.58 10.51 0.51
CA ASP A 15 -10.38 11.26 0.89
C ASP A 15 -9.28 10.34 1.41
N SER A 16 -9.64 9.33 2.20
CA SER A 16 -8.68 8.32 2.68
C SER A 16 -8.04 7.56 1.52
N LEU A 17 -8.84 7.17 0.52
CA LEU A 17 -8.32 6.47 -0.66
C LEU A 17 -7.42 7.35 -1.51
N VAL A 18 -7.75 8.63 -1.67
CA VAL A 18 -6.92 9.59 -2.40
C VAL A 18 -5.57 9.78 -1.70
N LYS A 19 -5.58 9.88 -0.37
CA LYS A 19 -4.34 9.96 0.42
C LYS A 19 -3.50 8.69 0.27
N LYS A 20 -4.15 7.53 0.31
CA LYS A 20 -3.48 6.24 0.11
C LYS A 20 -2.82 6.16 -1.27
N GLU A 21 -3.48 6.65 -2.31
CA GLU A 21 -2.91 6.68 -3.66
C GLU A 21 -1.62 7.49 -3.71
N LYS A 22 -1.60 8.67 -3.11
CA LYS A 22 -0.40 9.51 -3.04
C LYS A 22 0.75 8.81 -2.32
N ILE A 23 0.44 8.11 -1.24
CA ILE A 23 1.44 7.35 -0.49
C ILE A 23 1.99 6.20 -1.35
N LEU A 24 1.13 5.47 -2.06
CA LEU A 24 1.58 4.39 -2.97
C LEU A 24 2.49 4.91 -4.09
N VAL A 25 2.20 6.10 -4.63
CA VAL A 25 3.07 6.72 -5.63
C VAL A 25 4.46 7.00 -5.03
N ASN A 26 4.51 7.51 -3.81
CA ASN A 26 5.78 7.75 -3.12
C ASN A 26 6.54 6.46 -2.85
N ILE A 27 5.85 5.40 -2.44
CA ILE A 27 6.46 4.08 -2.25
C ILE A 27 7.03 3.55 -3.56
N LEU A 28 6.30 3.71 -4.65
CA LEU A 28 6.77 3.29 -5.97
C LEU A 28 8.06 4.02 -6.37
N GLU A 29 8.11 5.33 -6.16
CA GLU A 29 9.31 6.14 -6.43
C GLU A 29 10.50 5.68 -5.59
N LEU A 30 10.30 5.47 -4.29
CA LEU A 30 11.34 4.96 -3.39
C LEU A 30 11.80 3.56 -3.80
N THR A 31 10.88 2.73 -4.26
CA THR A 31 11.20 1.38 -4.73
C THR A 31 12.06 1.42 -6.01
N LYS A 32 11.80 2.39 -6.89
CA LYS A 32 12.63 2.63 -8.07
C LYS A 32 14.03 3.13 -7.71
N GLU A 33 14.13 3.99 -6.70
CA GLU A 33 15.43 4.44 -6.18
C GLU A 33 16.20 3.26 -5.59
N GLN A 34 15.52 2.39 -4.86
CA GLN A 34 16.09 1.17 -4.31
C GLN A 34 16.64 0.26 -5.43
N GLU A 35 15.91 0.12 -6.53
CA GLU A 35 16.37 -0.63 -7.69
C GLU A 35 17.66 -0.05 -8.26
N LYS A 36 17.75 1.26 -8.37
CA LYS A 36 18.97 1.93 -8.84
C LYS A 36 20.16 1.65 -7.95
N LEU A 37 19.97 1.67 -6.62
CA LEU A 37 21.03 1.34 -5.68
C LEU A 37 21.49 -0.11 -5.85
N LEU A 38 20.54 -1.04 -5.98
CA LEU A 38 20.85 -2.47 -6.13
C LEU A 38 21.55 -2.78 -7.46
N ASN A 39 21.32 -1.99 -8.51
CA ASN A 39 22.00 -2.12 -9.79
C ASN A 39 23.37 -1.45 -9.82
N SER A 40 23.68 -0.61 -8.85
CA SER A 40 24.97 0.05 -8.74
C SER A 40 26.03 -0.93 -8.27
N GLU A 41 27.24 -0.84 -8.81
CA GLU A 41 28.37 -1.70 -8.40
C GLU A 41 28.79 -1.43 -6.96
N SER A 42 28.59 -0.21 -6.48
CA SER A 42 28.89 0.17 -5.11
C SER A 42 27.80 1.11 -4.61
N PHE A 43 27.01 0.64 -3.65
CA PHE A 43 26.09 1.50 -2.92
C PHE A 43 26.39 1.39 -1.42
N GLU A 44 26.09 2.45 -0.69
CA GLU A 44 26.24 2.45 0.74
C GLU A 44 25.01 1.84 1.41
N ASP A 45 25.21 0.96 2.39
CA ASP A 45 24.14 0.37 3.19
C ASP A 45 23.27 1.43 3.84
N LYS A 46 23.85 2.56 4.19
CA LYS A 46 23.16 3.70 4.77
C LYS A 46 22.05 4.26 3.86
N ASP A 47 22.33 4.37 2.56
CA ASP A 47 21.34 4.86 1.60
C ASP A 47 20.18 3.87 1.44
N PHE A 48 20.49 2.58 1.40
CA PHE A 48 19.51 1.51 1.34
C PHE A 48 18.64 1.51 2.59
N ASP A 49 19.24 1.60 3.78
CA ASP A 49 18.54 1.63 5.07
C ASP A 49 17.58 2.82 5.16
N LYS A 50 18.00 3.97 4.66
CA LYS A 50 17.17 5.18 4.64
C LYS A 50 15.90 4.96 3.83
N ILE A 51 16.03 4.36 2.65
CA ILE A 51 14.87 4.06 1.80
C ILE A 51 13.92 3.09 2.49
N ILE A 52 14.42 2.01 3.08
CA ILE A 52 13.62 1.03 3.81
C ILE A 52 12.88 1.69 4.97
N THR A 53 13.54 2.56 5.72
CA THR A 53 12.94 3.28 6.84
C THR A 53 11.80 4.19 6.36
N GLU A 54 12.03 4.96 5.30
CA GLU A 54 11.00 5.84 4.72
C GLU A 54 9.80 5.04 4.22
N LYS A 55 10.03 3.92 3.54
CA LYS A 55 8.97 3.05 3.06
C LYS A 55 8.16 2.44 4.21
N SER A 56 8.81 2.03 5.28
CA SER A 56 8.14 1.49 6.48
C SER A 56 7.20 2.52 7.12
N ILE A 57 7.62 3.76 7.19
CA ILE A 57 6.78 4.85 7.71
C ILE A 57 5.55 5.05 6.83
N LEU A 58 5.73 5.02 5.51
CA LEU A 58 4.62 5.17 4.57
C LEU A 58 3.62 4.02 4.65
N ILE A 59 4.10 2.78 4.83
CA ILE A 59 3.23 1.62 5.02
C ILE A 59 2.41 1.74 6.31
N GLU A 60 3.01 2.24 7.38
CA GLU A 60 2.28 2.48 8.62
C GLU A 60 1.15 3.50 8.42
N LYS A 61 1.40 4.55 7.64
CA LYS A 61 0.36 5.53 7.28
C LYS A 61 -0.77 4.89 6.49
N ILE A 62 -0.47 3.98 5.56
CA ILE A 62 -1.47 3.22 4.81
C ILE A 62 -2.32 2.38 5.76
N ASN A 63 -1.69 1.67 6.69
CA ASN A 63 -2.40 0.86 7.69
C ASN A 63 -3.39 1.70 8.48
N ASN A 64 -3.00 2.89 8.92
CA ASN A 64 -3.87 3.81 9.65
C ASN A 64 -5.04 4.30 8.79
N LEU A 65 -4.81 4.60 7.53
CA LEU A 65 -5.87 5.00 6.59
C LEU A 65 -6.85 3.86 6.33
N ASP A 66 -6.36 2.63 6.19
CA ASP A 66 -7.19 1.45 5.98
C ASP A 66 -8.06 1.14 7.20
N GLU A 67 -7.52 1.28 8.40
CA GLU A 67 -8.30 1.13 9.65
C GLU A 67 -9.42 2.16 9.73
N GLY A 68 -9.12 3.42 9.44
CA GLY A 68 -10.11 4.48 9.43
C GLY A 68 -11.21 4.26 8.39
N PHE A 69 -10.83 3.84 7.19
CA PHE A 69 -11.75 3.48 6.11
C PHE A 69 -12.69 2.37 6.55
N GLU A 70 -12.17 1.31 7.12
CA GLU A 70 -12.95 0.17 7.57
C GLU A 70 -13.93 0.52 8.70
N LEU A 71 -13.49 1.34 9.65
CA LEU A 71 -14.34 1.81 10.74
C LEU A 71 -15.54 2.60 10.22
N ILE A 72 -15.31 3.49 9.25
CA ILE A 72 -16.38 4.27 8.64
C ILE A 72 -17.32 3.35 7.87
N TYR A 73 -16.80 2.44 7.08
CA TYR A 73 -17.61 1.50 6.30
C TYR A 73 -18.54 0.67 7.20
N LYS A 74 -18.01 0.12 8.28
CA LYS A 74 -18.81 -0.66 9.24
C LYS A 74 -19.96 0.15 9.83
N ARG A 75 -19.75 1.45 10.03
CA ARG A 75 -20.76 2.33 10.58
C ARG A 75 -21.92 2.58 9.61
N ILE A 76 -21.64 2.64 8.31
CA ILE A 76 -22.64 3.01 7.30
C ILE A 76 -23.11 1.87 6.41
N GLU A 77 -22.49 0.68 6.54
CA GLU A 77 -22.74 -0.48 5.68
C GLU A 77 -24.22 -0.83 5.56
N ASP A 78 -24.93 -0.93 6.68
CA ASP A 78 -26.35 -1.31 6.69
C ASP A 78 -27.22 -0.30 5.96
N LYS A 79 -26.91 0.98 6.09
CA LYS A 79 -27.63 2.05 5.44
C LYS A 79 -27.43 2.05 3.92
N ILE A 80 -26.20 1.77 3.48
CA ILE A 80 -25.87 1.64 2.06
C ILE A 80 -26.61 0.45 1.46
N LYS A 81 -26.62 -0.69 2.14
CA LYS A 81 -27.30 -1.91 1.68
C LYS A 81 -28.82 -1.75 1.64
N ALA A 82 -29.38 -0.92 2.53
CA ALA A 82 -30.81 -0.64 2.56
C ALA A 82 -31.27 0.22 1.38
N GLU A 83 -30.42 1.12 0.88
CA GLU A 83 -30.75 2.03 -0.22
C GLU A 83 -29.63 2.02 -1.29
N PRO A 84 -29.42 0.88 -1.97
CA PRO A 84 -28.26 0.75 -2.87
C PRO A 84 -28.28 1.69 -4.06
N LEU A 85 -29.45 2.03 -4.58
CA LEU A 85 -29.55 2.95 -5.72
C LEU A 85 -29.19 4.37 -5.35
N LEU A 86 -29.50 4.78 -4.13
CA LEU A 86 -29.19 6.14 -3.65
C LEU A 86 -27.69 6.38 -3.58
N TYR A 87 -26.92 5.39 -3.17
CA TYR A 87 -25.48 5.49 -2.96
C TYR A 87 -24.64 4.90 -4.09
N LYS A 88 -25.28 4.41 -5.15
CA LYS A 88 -24.62 3.71 -6.25
C LYS A 88 -23.47 4.49 -6.85
N GLU A 89 -23.70 5.75 -7.19
CA GLU A 89 -22.68 6.60 -7.82
C GLU A 89 -21.47 6.80 -6.90
N SER A 90 -21.71 7.07 -5.63
CA SER A 90 -20.64 7.24 -4.64
C SER A 90 -19.83 5.96 -4.47
N ILE A 91 -20.48 4.81 -4.40
CA ILE A 91 -19.81 3.52 -4.28
C ILE A 91 -19.01 3.20 -5.53
N GLU A 92 -19.53 3.47 -6.71
CA GLU A 92 -18.78 3.25 -7.96
C GLU A 92 -17.52 4.10 -8.02
N LYS A 93 -17.56 5.34 -7.54
CA LYS A 93 -16.37 6.20 -7.45
C LYS A 93 -15.32 5.61 -6.52
N LEU A 94 -15.73 5.11 -5.35
CA LEU A 94 -14.82 4.44 -4.42
C LEU A 94 -14.19 3.20 -5.06
N GLN A 95 -14.99 2.38 -5.72
CA GLN A 95 -14.51 1.16 -6.38
C GLN A 95 -13.52 1.48 -7.50
N GLU A 96 -13.75 2.56 -8.24
CA GLU A 96 -12.82 3.01 -9.30
C GLU A 96 -11.45 3.38 -8.72
N ILE A 97 -11.44 4.13 -7.63
CA ILE A 97 -10.19 4.49 -6.95
C ILE A 97 -9.50 3.24 -6.40
N ILE A 98 -10.27 2.33 -5.80
CA ILE A 98 -9.72 1.06 -5.26
C ILE A 98 -9.05 0.24 -6.35
N ARG A 99 -9.64 0.15 -7.56
CA ARG A 99 -9.01 -0.55 -8.69
C ARG A 99 -7.68 0.07 -9.06
N THR A 100 -7.61 1.40 -9.11
CA THR A 100 -6.36 2.12 -9.35
C THR A 100 -5.32 1.80 -8.27
N LEU A 101 -5.75 1.75 -7.01
CA LEU A 101 -4.87 1.40 -5.89
C LEU A 101 -4.35 -0.04 -5.98
N VAL A 102 -5.21 -0.98 -6.37
CA VAL A 102 -4.82 -2.38 -6.57
C VAL A 102 -3.78 -2.48 -7.69
N ASP A 103 -3.99 -1.80 -8.81
CA ASP A 103 -3.05 -1.81 -9.93
C ASP A 103 -1.69 -1.24 -9.53
N LYS A 104 -1.67 -0.13 -8.80
CA LYS A 104 -0.43 0.46 -8.29
C LYS A 104 0.24 -0.45 -7.27
N GLY A 105 -0.53 -1.09 -6.41
CA GLY A 105 -0.02 -2.05 -5.43
C GLY A 105 0.66 -3.24 -6.10
N VAL A 106 0.07 -3.77 -7.17
CA VAL A 106 0.66 -4.86 -7.95
C VAL A 106 1.98 -4.42 -8.60
N GLU A 107 2.01 -3.20 -9.14
CA GLU A 107 3.23 -2.63 -9.72
C GLU A 107 4.36 -2.53 -8.68
N VAL A 108 4.06 -2.01 -7.50
CA VAL A 108 5.02 -1.92 -6.39
C VAL A 108 5.49 -3.32 -5.98
N GLU A 109 4.57 -4.24 -5.79
CA GLU A 109 4.88 -5.61 -5.37
C GLU A 109 5.80 -6.31 -6.39
N THR A 110 5.53 -6.16 -7.67
CA THR A 110 6.35 -6.73 -8.73
C THR A 110 7.79 -6.20 -8.66
N LEU A 111 7.94 -4.89 -8.51
CA LEU A 111 9.25 -4.26 -8.41
C LEU A 111 9.97 -4.66 -7.11
N GLU A 112 9.23 -4.77 -6.00
CA GLU A 112 9.79 -5.21 -4.72
C GLU A 112 10.35 -6.64 -4.81
N ARG A 113 9.65 -7.54 -5.49
CA ARG A 113 10.13 -8.92 -5.69
C ARG A 113 11.44 -8.94 -6.47
N ARG A 114 11.54 -8.14 -7.53
CA ARG A 114 12.78 -8.01 -8.29
C ARG A 114 13.91 -7.47 -7.42
N ASN A 115 13.62 -6.46 -6.61
CA ASN A 115 14.60 -5.87 -5.71
C ASN A 115 15.06 -6.87 -4.65
N GLN A 116 14.15 -7.69 -4.13
CA GLN A 116 14.49 -8.73 -3.17
C GLN A 116 15.48 -9.74 -3.75
N ILE A 117 15.24 -10.18 -4.97
CA ILE A 117 16.14 -11.11 -5.66
C ILE A 117 17.53 -10.50 -5.80
N LYS A 118 17.61 -9.24 -6.23
CA LYS A 118 18.89 -8.52 -6.36
C LYS A 118 19.59 -8.33 -5.02
N PHE A 119 18.82 -8.01 -3.99
CA PHE A 119 19.34 -7.88 -2.62
C PHE A 119 19.96 -9.20 -2.15
N ASP A 120 19.26 -10.31 -2.33
CA ASP A 120 19.75 -11.64 -1.95
C ASP A 120 21.04 -12.01 -2.68
N ILE A 121 21.13 -11.68 -3.97
CA ILE A 121 22.34 -11.89 -4.77
C ILE A 121 23.52 -11.07 -4.20
N ASN A 122 23.26 -9.82 -3.86
CA ASN A 122 24.30 -8.94 -3.30
C ASN A 122 24.78 -9.45 -1.93
N VAL A 123 23.89 -9.95 -1.10
CA VAL A 123 24.24 -10.56 0.20
C VAL A 123 25.15 -11.76 0.00
N SER A 124 24.84 -12.64 -0.97
CA SER A 124 25.64 -13.83 -1.23
C SER A 124 27.05 -13.52 -1.74
N LYS A 125 27.24 -12.35 -2.35
CA LYS A 125 28.55 -11.93 -2.92
C LYS A 125 29.49 -11.26 -1.92
N SER A 126 29.03 -10.86 -0.75
CA SER A 126 29.82 -10.05 0.17
C SER A 126 29.72 -10.55 1.61
N LYS A 127 30.75 -11.28 2.06
CA LYS A 127 30.83 -11.79 3.43
C LYS A 127 30.93 -10.67 4.46
N ASP A 128 31.60 -9.58 4.15
CA ASP A 128 31.80 -8.46 5.06
C ASP A 128 30.52 -7.67 5.32
N ARG A 129 29.52 -7.81 4.45
CA ARG A 129 28.23 -7.12 4.54
C ARG A 129 27.15 -7.94 5.20
N ILE A 130 27.35 -9.24 5.43
CA ILE A 130 26.31 -10.16 5.94
C ILE A 130 25.64 -9.61 7.19
N ARG A 131 26.40 -9.03 8.10
CA ARG A 131 25.88 -8.55 9.37
C ARG A 131 24.91 -7.37 9.21
N SER A 132 25.25 -6.40 8.37
CA SER A 132 24.38 -5.27 8.03
C SER A 132 23.12 -5.74 7.30
N TYR A 133 23.28 -6.62 6.32
CA TYR A 133 22.17 -7.14 5.54
C TYR A 133 21.19 -7.96 6.36
N ASN A 134 21.62 -8.68 7.38
CA ASN A 134 20.69 -9.43 8.25
C ASN A 134 19.70 -8.51 8.97
N LEU A 135 20.14 -7.35 9.43
CA LEU A 135 19.27 -6.36 10.05
C LEU A 135 18.28 -5.79 9.01
N ASN A 136 18.77 -5.47 7.83
CA ASN A 136 17.96 -4.92 6.75
C ASN A 136 16.99 -5.96 6.20
N SER A 137 17.36 -7.24 6.17
CA SER A 137 16.50 -8.32 5.74
C SER A 137 15.24 -8.44 6.61
N ASN A 138 15.37 -8.23 7.93
CA ASN A 138 14.22 -8.23 8.82
C ASN A 138 13.26 -7.09 8.51
N ALA A 139 13.77 -5.89 8.23
CA ALA A 139 12.97 -4.73 7.85
C ALA A 139 12.25 -4.97 6.52
N VAL A 140 12.94 -5.53 5.54
CA VAL A 140 12.39 -5.86 4.22
C VAL A 140 11.27 -6.90 4.35
N THR A 141 11.49 -7.97 5.13
CA THR A 141 10.47 -9.00 5.36
C THR A 141 9.20 -8.40 5.97
N LYS A 142 9.36 -7.55 6.97
CA LYS A 142 8.23 -6.87 7.61
C LYS A 142 7.48 -5.98 6.61
N TYR A 143 8.21 -5.26 5.77
CA TYR A 143 7.64 -4.41 4.73
C TYR A 143 6.76 -5.21 3.76
N TYR A 144 7.27 -6.33 3.23
CA TYR A 144 6.51 -7.17 2.29
C TYR A 144 5.27 -7.77 2.93
N SER A 145 5.34 -8.21 4.18
CA SER A 145 4.20 -8.73 4.91
C SER A 145 3.08 -7.69 5.04
N ASN A 146 3.43 -6.46 5.40
CA ASN A 146 2.47 -5.36 5.52
C ASN A 146 1.86 -4.98 4.17
N MET A 147 2.66 -4.95 3.12
CA MET A 147 2.20 -4.62 1.77
C MET A 147 1.18 -5.64 1.25
N SER A 148 1.44 -6.93 1.43
CA SER A 148 0.53 -8.01 1.01
C SER A 148 -0.81 -7.91 1.73
N GLY A 149 -0.82 -7.64 3.03
CA GLY A 149 -2.04 -7.47 3.82
C GLY A 149 -2.88 -6.30 3.32
N ASN A 150 -2.25 -5.17 3.03
CA ASN A 150 -2.95 -3.96 2.56
C ASN A 150 -3.57 -4.13 1.17
N ILE A 151 -2.90 -4.83 0.28
CA ILE A 151 -3.42 -5.13 -1.06
C ILE A 151 -4.64 -6.05 -0.95
N GLY A 152 -4.59 -7.07 -0.09
CA GLY A 152 -5.70 -8.00 0.15
C GLY A 152 -6.95 -7.31 0.64
N GLU A 153 -6.84 -6.36 1.54
CA GLU A 153 -7.97 -5.58 2.05
C GLU A 153 -8.64 -4.74 0.96
N GLY A 154 -7.87 -4.19 0.03
CA GLY A 154 -8.40 -3.41 -1.08
C GLY A 154 -9.27 -4.22 -2.04
N THR A 155 -8.99 -5.49 -2.26
CA THR A 155 -9.70 -6.34 -3.23
C THR A 155 -11.14 -6.66 -2.82
N TYR A 156 -11.49 -6.56 -1.55
CA TYR A 156 -12.83 -6.84 -1.04
C TYR A 156 -13.92 -6.03 -1.78
N PHE A 157 -13.70 -4.73 -1.99
CA PHE A 157 -14.67 -3.87 -2.69
C PHE A 157 -14.76 -4.17 -4.18
N VAL A 158 -13.68 -4.57 -4.81
CA VAL A 158 -13.65 -4.91 -6.24
C VAL A 158 -14.42 -6.20 -6.48
N ASP A 159 -14.24 -7.22 -5.64
CA ASP A 159 -14.94 -8.51 -5.75
C ASP A 159 -16.44 -8.36 -5.62
N LYS A 160 -16.93 -7.51 -4.74
CA LYS A 160 -18.37 -7.25 -4.55
C LYS A 160 -19.04 -6.69 -5.79
N LYS A 161 -18.34 -5.97 -6.63
CA LYS A 161 -18.89 -5.39 -7.85
C LYS A 161 -19.15 -6.46 -8.92
N ASN A 162 -18.36 -7.52 -8.93
CA ASN A 162 -18.43 -8.58 -9.93
C ASN A 162 -19.50 -9.64 -9.60
N ASN A 163 -20.05 -9.59 -8.41
CA ASN A 163 -21.13 -10.47 -7.97
C ASN A 163 -22.47 -9.73 -8.01
#